data_6a1654b0c82c68948fc5f1ea22cdac41
#
_entry.id   6a1654b0c82c68948fc5f1ea22cdac41
#
_cell.length_a   1.000
_cell.length_b   1.000
_cell.length_c   1.000
_cell.angle_alpha   90.00
_cell.angle_beta   90.00
_cell.angle_gamma   90.00
#
_symmetry.space_group_name_H-M   'P 1'
#
loop_
_entity.id
_entity.type
_entity.pdbx_description
1 polymer ?
#
loop_
_entity_poly.entity_id
_entity_poly.type
_entity_poly.pdbx_seq_one_letter_code
_entity_poly.pdbx_strand_id
1 'polypeptide(L)'
;MPRKVYIITQCMLAVFFTIVIAVSSFATISKTTTIDNLNSALKGETNASHKYELFAQKADKEGYNQVAKLFRAVSMAESIHRNNHKAVILGMGRTPAISNYDAVNVNSTKENLEGPLKGEAYEQDTMYPNFIKQADAEKLPAAVKTFLYAQNAEKQHEKLFEEALRKLGKNPKVDYCVSRVSGATYSTGIHDICPISKCGYDDEYIRIK
;
A
#
# COMPACT_ATOMS: atom_id res chain seq x y z
N MET A 1 -45.89 83.74 -41.60
CA MET A 1 -45.53 82.30 -41.82
C MET A 1 -44.65 81.80 -40.68
N PRO A 2 -45.15 80.98 -39.75
CA PRO A 2 -44.33 80.47 -38.67
C PRO A 2 -43.63 79.17 -39.09
N ARG A 3 -42.31 79.08 -38.82
CA ARG A 3 -41.49 77.87 -39.02
C ARG A 3 -41.76 76.84 -37.92
N LYS A 4 -42.16 75.66 -38.29
CA LYS A 4 -42.29 74.51 -37.34
C LYS A 4 -40.91 73.98 -37.02
N VAL A 5 -40.53 73.95 -35.75
CA VAL A 5 -39.37 73.29 -35.22
C VAL A 5 -39.80 71.87 -34.85
N TYR A 6 -39.16 70.86 -35.46
CA TYR A 6 -39.32 69.46 -35.09
C TYR A 6 -38.27 69.12 -34.06
N ILE A 7 -38.71 68.84 -32.86
CA ILE A 7 -37.84 68.25 -31.79
C ILE A 7 -37.78 66.73 -32.01
N ILE A 8 -36.63 66.25 -32.42
CA ILE A 8 -36.37 64.82 -32.50
C ILE A 8 -35.90 64.34 -31.12
N THR A 9 -36.75 63.61 -30.43
CA THR A 9 -36.44 62.96 -29.18
C THR A 9 -35.74 61.64 -29.49
N GLN A 10 -34.40 61.55 -29.30
CA GLN A 10 -33.68 60.33 -29.38
C GLN A 10 -33.89 59.52 -28.10
N CYS A 11 -34.62 58.42 -28.18
CA CYS A 11 -34.65 57.40 -27.12
C CYS A 11 -33.37 56.58 -27.20
N MET A 12 -32.46 56.84 -26.25
CA MET A 12 -31.31 55.96 -26.01
C MET A 12 -31.80 54.70 -25.26
N LEU A 13 -31.85 53.55 -25.96
CA LEU A 13 -32.14 52.29 -25.36
C LEU A 13 -30.79 51.74 -24.81
N ALA A 14 -30.58 51.86 -23.52
CA ALA A 14 -29.42 51.28 -22.86
C ALA A 14 -29.66 49.76 -22.67
N VAL A 15 -29.06 48.96 -23.53
CA VAL A 15 -29.02 47.49 -23.36
C VAL A 15 -27.97 47.16 -22.34
N PHE A 16 -28.39 46.83 -21.11
CA PHE A 16 -27.51 46.25 -20.08
C PHE A 16 -27.23 44.79 -20.45
N PHE A 17 -26.07 44.51 -20.97
CA PHE A 17 -25.54 43.19 -21.17
C PHE A 17 -24.99 42.66 -19.84
N THR A 18 -25.80 41.92 -19.06
CA THR A 18 -25.32 41.24 -17.86
C THR A 18 -24.52 40.01 -18.30
N ILE A 19 -23.18 40.13 -18.23
CA ILE A 19 -22.28 38.99 -18.38
C ILE A 19 -22.40 38.14 -17.10
N VAL A 20 -23.17 37.05 -17.18
CA VAL A 20 -23.12 36.00 -16.12
C VAL A 20 -21.85 35.22 -16.31
N ILE A 21 -20.83 35.54 -15.54
CA ILE A 21 -19.62 34.72 -15.43
C ILE A 21 -19.99 33.49 -14.61
N ALA A 22 -20.30 32.38 -15.30
CA ALA A 22 -20.42 31.08 -14.64
C ALA A 22 -19.02 30.66 -14.12
N VAL A 23 -18.77 30.89 -12.84
CA VAL A 23 -17.59 30.37 -12.17
C VAL A 23 -17.82 28.87 -12.01
N SER A 24 -17.34 28.08 -12.99
CA SER A 24 -17.25 26.63 -12.86
C SER A 24 -16.24 26.34 -11.75
N SER A 25 -16.75 26.07 -10.56
CA SER A 25 -15.93 25.51 -9.48
C SER A 25 -15.51 24.10 -9.90
N PHE A 26 -14.37 23.99 -10.60
CA PHE A 26 -13.68 22.73 -10.70
C PHE A 26 -13.21 22.41 -9.29
N ALA A 27 -13.89 21.46 -8.64
CA ALA A 27 -13.35 20.82 -7.47
C ALA A 27 -12.02 20.19 -7.91
N THR A 28 -10.91 20.82 -7.59
CA THR A 28 -9.58 20.23 -7.74
C THR A 28 -9.55 19.04 -6.80
N ILE A 29 -9.72 17.82 -7.35
CA ILE A 29 -9.39 16.60 -6.63
C ILE A 29 -7.93 16.78 -6.24
N SER A 30 -7.67 17.00 -4.95
CA SER A 30 -6.31 17.12 -4.44
C SER A 30 -5.59 15.84 -4.78
N LYS A 31 -4.61 15.92 -5.67
CA LYS A 31 -3.78 14.78 -6.04
C LYS A 31 -2.95 14.41 -4.81
N THR A 32 -3.05 13.16 -4.35
CA THR A 32 -2.19 12.66 -3.27
C THR A 32 -0.73 12.86 -3.63
N THR A 33 0.08 13.22 -2.67
CA THR A 33 1.53 13.36 -2.84
C THR A 33 2.25 12.07 -2.47
N THR A 34 3.50 11.94 -2.86
CA THR A 34 4.31 10.76 -2.47
C THR A 34 4.44 10.64 -0.96
N ILE A 35 4.49 11.75 -0.22
CA ILE A 35 4.52 11.70 1.26
C ILE A 35 3.21 11.15 1.84
N ASP A 36 2.06 11.49 1.25
CA ASP A 36 0.77 10.95 1.65
C ASP A 36 0.71 9.45 1.38
N ASN A 37 1.20 9.01 0.22
CA ASN A 37 1.28 7.61 -0.16
C ASN A 37 2.22 6.81 0.77
N LEU A 38 3.39 7.37 1.13
CA LEU A 38 4.30 6.75 2.09
C LEU A 38 3.68 6.60 3.48
N ASN A 39 2.94 7.61 3.97
CA ASN A 39 2.23 7.51 5.25
C ASN A 39 1.06 6.52 5.18
N SER A 40 0.36 6.44 4.05
CA SER A 40 -0.69 5.44 3.83
C SER A 40 -0.11 4.02 3.86
N ALA A 41 0.97 3.77 3.12
CA ALA A 41 1.69 2.50 3.14
C ALA A 41 2.21 2.18 4.54
N LEU A 42 2.89 3.12 5.20
CA LEU A 42 3.37 2.96 6.59
C LEU A 42 2.26 2.50 7.54
N LYS A 43 1.06 3.09 7.45
CA LYS A 43 -0.09 2.66 8.25
C LYS A 43 -0.56 1.26 7.86
N GLY A 44 -0.68 0.98 6.57
CA GLY A 44 -1.07 -0.34 6.04
C GLY A 44 -0.16 -1.44 6.56
N GLU A 45 1.16 -1.29 6.37
CA GLU A 45 2.16 -2.28 6.80
C GLU A 45 2.22 -2.45 8.32
N THR A 46 1.98 -1.36 9.08
CA THR A 46 1.89 -1.42 10.53
C THR A 46 0.73 -2.31 10.97
N ASN A 47 -0.43 -2.13 10.36
CA ASN A 47 -1.62 -2.94 10.64
C ASN A 47 -1.48 -4.38 10.14
N ALA A 48 -0.91 -4.58 8.96
CA ALA A 48 -0.69 -5.91 8.38
C ALA A 48 0.26 -6.75 9.25
N SER A 49 1.40 -6.18 9.66
CA SER A 49 2.33 -6.86 10.57
C SER A 49 1.64 -7.31 11.86
N HIS A 50 0.87 -6.42 12.50
CA HIS A 50 0.11 -6.75 13.70
C HIS A 50 -0.96 -7.82 13.46
N LYS A 51 -1.74 -7.68 12.40
CA LYS A 51 -2.79 -8.61 11.99
C LYS A 51 -2.25 -10.03 11.82
N TYR A 52 -1.16 -10.17 11.09
CA TYR A 52 -0.58 -11.49 10.79
C TYR A 52 0.03 -12.14 12.03
N GLU A 53 0.55 -11.38 12.99
CA GLU A 53 0.97 -11.95 14.28
C GLU A 53 -0.21 -12.54 15.05
N LEU A 54 -1.36 -11.85 15.09
CA LEU A 54 -2.58 -12.36 15.72
C LEU A 54 -3.12 -13.61 14.99
N PHE A 55 -3.05 -13.63 13.66
CA PHE A 55 -3.44 -14.79 12.85
C PHE A 55 -2.52 -15.98 13.08
N ALA A 56 -1.21 -15.75 13.27
CA ALA A 56 -0.26 -16.80 13.64
C ALA A 56 -0.64 -17.45 14.99
N GLN A 57 -0.94 -16.63 15.99
CA GLN A 57 -1.35 -17.13 17.31
C GLN A 57 -2.66 -17.94 17.24
N LYS A 58 -3.59 -17.54 16.37
CA LYS A 58 -4.83 -18.29 16.13
C LYS A 58 -4.56 -19.63 15.44
N ALA A 59 -3.71 -19.65 14.42
CA ALA A 59 -3.32 -20.83 13.71
C ALA A 59 -2.61 -21.86 14.62
N ASP A 60 -1.74 -21.40 15.54
CA ASP A 60 -1.13 -22.26 16.56
C ASP A 60 -2.18 -22.90 17.48
N LYS A 61 -3.15 -22.10 17.96
CA LYS A 61 -4.24 -22.60 18.82
C LYS A 61 -5.11 -23.64 18.11
N GLU A 62 -5.23 -23.57 16.81
CA GLU A 62 -5.98 -24.52 15.98
C GLU A 62 -5.13 -25.70 15.49
N GLY A 63 -3.82 -25.75 15.84
CA GLY A 63 -2.91 -26.82 15.47
C GLY A 63 -2.33 -26.71 14.04
N TYR A 64 -2.55 -25.60 13.34
CA TYR A 64 -2.00 -25.33 12.01
C TYR A 64 -0.61 -24.69 12.09
N ASN A 65 0.34 -25.33 12.76
CA ASN A 65 1.66 -24.77 13.08
C ASN A 65 2.43 -24.28 11.85
N GLN A 66 2.28 -24.95 10.69
CA GLN A 66 2.94 -24.52 9.45
C GLN A 66 2.34 -23.24 8.88
N VAL A 67 1.02 -23.06 9.02
CA VAL A 67 0.33 -21.82 8.66
C VAL A 67 0.69 -20.69 9.63
N ALA A 68 0.80 -21.00 10.92
CA ALA A 68 1.28 -20.04 11.92
C ALA A 68 2.68 -19.52 11.59
N LYS A 69 3.58 -20.43 11.16
CA LYS A 69 4.92 -20.07 10.72
C LYS A 69 4.88 -19.15 9.48
N LEU A 70 4.01 -19.40 8.51
CA LEU A 70 3.81 -18.54 7.35
C LEU A 70 3.34 -17.14 7.78
N PHE A 71 2.32 -17.04 8.62
CA PHE A 71 1.84 -15.74 9.12
C PHE A 71 2.94 -14.96 9.83
N ARG A 72 3.80 -15.62 10.63
CA ARG A 72 4.96 -14.94 11.24
C ARG A 72 5.97 -14.45 10.21
N ALA A 73 6.21 -15.23 9.15
CA ALA A 73 7.11 -14.83 8.08
C ALA A 73 6.59 -13.57 7.38
N VAL A 74 5.30 -13.56 7.03
CA VAL A 74 4.68 -12.38 6.41
C VAL A 74 4.64 -11.21 7.39
N SER A 75 4.25 -11.41 8.66
CA SER A 75 4.33 -10.35 9.70
C SER A 75 5.71 -9.70 9.77
N MET A 76 6.78 -10.49 9.67
CA MET A 76 8.14 -9.98 9.63
C MET A 76 8.40 -9.16 8.37
N ALA A 77 7.96 -9.62 7.20
CA ALA A 77 8.08 -8.90 5.93
C ALA A 77 7.41 -7.52 6.00
N GLU A 78 6.16 -7.46 6.50
CA GLU A 78 5.43 -6.18 6.63
C GLU A 78 6.12 -5.23 7.63
N SER A 79 6.75 -5.78 8.67
CA SER A 79 7.54 -4.95 9.58
C SER A 79 8.77 -4.33 8.90
N ILE A 80 9.36 -5.01 7.92
CA ILE A 80 10.48 -4.51 7.10
C ILE A 80 9.97 -3.44 6.13
N HIS A 81 8.86 -3.66 5.43
CA HIS A 81 8.23 -2.67 4.55
C HIS A 81 7.89 -1.40 5.33
N ARG A 82 7.21 -1.53 6.47
CA ARG A 82 6.92 -0.42 7.39
C ARG A 82 8.18 0.38 7.72
N ASN A 83 9.27 -0.29 8.10
CA ASN A 83 10.51 0.37 8.48
C ASN A 83 11.17 1.07 7.28
N ASN A 84 11.10 0.47 6.09
CA ASN A 84 11.59 1.06 4.85
C ASN A 84 10.83 2.33 4.48
N HIS A 85 9.49 2.30 4.51
CA HIS A 85 8.67 3.50 4.25
C HIS A 85 8.96 4.61 5.26
N LYS A 86 9.05 4.25 6.55
CA LYS A 86 9.41 5.18 7.62
C LYS A 86 10.78 5.81 7.39
N ALA A 87 11.78 5.03 6.98
CA ALA A 87 13.12 5.55 6.71
C ALA A 87 13.12 6.56 5.55
N VAL A 88 12.34 6.31 4.49
CA VAL A 88 12.19 7.25 3.37
C VAL A 88 11.54 8.55 3.82
N ILE A 89 10.46 8.50 4.62
CA ILE A 89 9.80 9.70 5.16
C ILE A 89 10.79 10.55 5.96
N LEU A 90 11.56 9.90 6.85
CA LEU A 90 12.60 10.59 7.65
C LEU A 90 13.71 11.17 6.76
N GLY A 91 14.15 10.43 5.74
CA GLY A 91 15.13 10.88 4.77
C GLY A 91 14.67 12.09 3.94
N MET A 92 13.36 12.28 3.80
CA MET A 92 12.75 13.46 3.18
C MET A 92 12.63 14.66 4.15
N GLY A 93 13.14 14.55 5.38
CA GLY A 93 13.01 15.57 6.42
C GLY A 93 11.58 15.73 6.95
N ARG A 94 10.74 14.69 6.84
CA ARG A 94 9.36 14.68 7.30
C ARG A 94 9.19 13.79 8.52
N THR A 95 8.16 14.06 9.33
CA THR A 95 7.79 13.23 10.47
C THR A 95 6.79 12.18 10.01
N PRO A 96 7.07 10.87 10.22
CA PRO A 96 6.11 9.81 9.93
C PRO A 96 4.82 9.97 10.73
N ALA A 97 3.68 9.72 10.10
CA ALA A 97 2.40 9.68 10.81
C ALA A 97 2.38 8.46 11.74
N ILE A 98 2.14 8.71 13.03
CA ILE A 98 1.96 7.64 14.02
C ILE A 98 0.48 7.26 14.03
N SER A 99 0.17 5.99 13.88
CA SER A 99 -1.18 5.47 14.02
C SER A 99 -1.22 4.37 15.08
N ASN A 100 -2.31 4.30 15.82
CA ASN A 100 -2.62 3.10 16.61
C ASN A 100 -2.98 1.97 15.65
N TYR A 101 -2.87 0.73 16.12
CA TYR A 101 -3.37 -0.43 15.38
C TYR A 101 -4.88 -0.34 15.20
N ASP A 102 -5.34 -0.64 14.02
CA ASP A 102 -6.77 -0.82 13.76
C ASP A 102 -7.25 -2.13 14.43
N ALA A 103 -8.53 -2.22 14.77
CA ALA A 103 -9.10 -3.43 15.36
C ALA A 103 -9.01 -4.60 14.36
N VAL A 104 -8.57 -5.76 14.83
CA VAL A 104 -8.41 -6.97 13.99
C VAL A 104 -9.46 -8.00 14.37
N ASN A 105 -10.27 -8.41 13.41
CA ASN A 105 -11.14 -9.57 13.55
C ASN A 105 -10.32 -10.85 13.33
N VAL A 106 -10.11 -11.62 14.37
CA VAL A 106 -9.40 -12.90 14.32
C VAL A 106 -10.41 -14.03 14.24
N ASN A 107 -10.56 -14.59 13.04
CA ASN A 107 -11.51 -15.68 12.74
C ASN A 107 -10.80 -17.06 12.77
N SER A 108 -11.36 -18.07 12.12
CA SER A 108 -10.67 -19.36 11.92
C SER A 108 -9.42 -19.19 11.05
N THR A 109 -8.47 -20.12 11.18
CA THR A 109 -7.25 -20.09 10.34
C THR A 109 -7.58 -20.06 8.84
N LYS A 110 -8.63 -20.77 8.42
CA LYS A 110 -9.08 -20.77 7.03
C LYS A 110 -9.51 -19.37 6.59
N GLU A 111 -10.41 -18.73 7.32
CA GLU A 111 -10.90 -17.39 7.01
C GLU A 111 -9.78 -16.33 7.10
N ASN A 112 -8.84 -16.51 8.02
CA ASN A 112 -7.66 -15.67 8.16
C ASN A 112 -6.66 -15.83 6.99
N LEU A 113 -6.68 -16.93 6.25
CA LEU A 113 -5.95 -17.10 4.99
C LEU A 113 -6.73 -16.49 3.80
N GLU A 114 -8.05 -16.65 3.77
CA GLU A 114 -8.91 -16.16 2.67
C GLU A 114 -9.00 -14.62 2.64
N GLY A 115 -9.06 -13.98 3.81
CA GLY A 115 -9.21 -12.54 3.93
C GLY A 115 -8.07 -11.76 3.27
N PRO A 116 -6.81 -12.04 3.59
CA PRO A 116 -5.64 -11.34 3.04
C PRO A 116 -5.51 -11.41 1.52
N LEU A 117 -5.88 -12.52 0.87
CA LEU A 117 -5.70 -12.69 -0.57
C LEU A 117 -6.21 -11.50 -1.40
N LYS A 118 -7.34 -10.92 -1.01
CA LYS A 118 -7.88 -9.73 -1.70
C LYS A 118 -7.06 -8.47 -1.40
N GLY A 119 -6.49 -8.38 -0.19
CA GLY A 119 -5.65 -7.25 0.20
C GLY A 119 -4.32 -7.28 -0.55
N GLU A 120 -3.61 -8.39 -0.53
CA GLU A 120 -2.33 -8.57 -1.23
C GLU A 120 -2.48 -8.31 -2.74
N ALA A 121 -3.54 -8.86 -3.37
CA ALA A 121 -3.84 -8.60 -4.78
C ALA A 121 -4.11 -7.11 -5.06
N TYR A 122 -4.87 -6.41 -4.21
CA TYR A 122 -5.12 -4.98 -4.35
C TYR A 122 -3.82 -4.16 -4.21
N GLU A 123 -2.98 -4.49 -3.23
CA GLU A 123 -1.71 -3.81 -2.99
C GLU A 123 -0.75 -3.99 -4.16
N GLN A 124 -0.64 -5.23 -4.66
CA GLN A 124 0.21 -5.56 -5.80
C GLN A 124 -0.26 -4.89 -7.11
N ASP A 125 -1.55 -4.97 -7.43
CA ASP A 125 -2.07 -4.66 -8.76
C ASP A 125 -2.57 -3.21 -8.88
N THR A 126 -2.87 -2.55 -7.77
CA THR A 126 -3.51 -1.23 -7.77
C THR A 126 -2.76 -0.22 -6.91
N MET A 127 -2.58 -0.49 -5.62
CA MET A 127 -2.06 0.51 -4.68
C MET A 127 -0.61 0.87 -4.97
N TYR A 128 0.30 -0.09 -4.92
CA TYR A 128 1.72 0.16 -5.16
C TYR A 128 2.04 0.66 -6.57
N PRO A 129 1.45 0.14 -7.67
CA PRO A 129 1.65 0.72 -9.00
C PRO A 129 1.32 2.20 -9.08
N ASN A 130 0.23 2.65 -8.43
CA ASN A 130 -0.14 4.06 -8.39
C ASN A 130 0.86 4.88 -7.56
N PHE A 131 1.31 4.36 -6.42
CA PHE A 131 2.30 5.01 -5.56
C PHE A 131 3.66 5.16 -6.26
N ILE A 132 4.11 4.12 -6.96
CA ILE A 132 5.34 4.13 -7.77
C ILE A 132 5.25 5.19 -8.85
N LYS A 133 4.15 5.21 -9.62
CA LYS A 133 3.92 6.21 -10.68
C LYS A 133 3.96 7.63 -10.15
N GLN A 134 3.37 7.88 -8.98
CA GLN A 134 3.38 9.20 -8.34
C GLN A 134 4.80 9.58 -7.89
N ALA A 135 5.51 8.65 -7.23
CA ALA A 135 6.86 8.89 -6.75
C ALA A 135 7.87 9.13 -7.89
N ASP A 136 7.71 8.42 -9.02
CA ASP A 136 8.52 8.64 -10.22
C ASP A 136 8.26 10.02 -10.84
N ALA A 137 6.98 10.41 -10.95
CA ALA A 137 6.60 11.75 -11.43
C ALA A 137 7.15 12.88 -10.56
N GLU A 138 7.28 12.65 -9.25
CA GLU A 138 7.89 13.58 -8.29
C GLU A 138 9.43 13.45 -8.20
N LYS A 139 10.04 12.55 -8.96
CA LYS A 139 11.49 12.29 -9.00
C LYS A 139 12.07 11.90 -7.62
N LEU A 140 11.38 11.00 -6.93
CA LEU A 140 11.72 10.52 -5.59
C LEU A 140 12.16 9.03 -5.65
N PRO A 141 13.39 8.73 -6.10
CA PRO A 141 13.84 7.35 -6.37
C PRO A 141 13.86 6.47 -5.11
N ALA A 142 14.08 7.03 -3.93
CA ALA A 142 14.02 6.28 -2.67
C ALA A 142 12.59 5.79 -2.37
N ALA A 143 11.56 6.60 -2.66
CA ALA A 143 10.17 6.20 -2.53
C ALA A 143 9.78 5.15 -3.58
N VAL A 144 10.19 5.33 -4.83
CA VAL A 144 10.01 4.31 -5.89
C VAL A 144 10.60 2.97 -5.44
N LYS A 145 11.83 2.97 -4.93
CA LYS A 145 12.53 1.74 -4.49
C LYS A 145 11.77 1.02 -3.37
N THR A 146 11.34 1.74 -2.34
CA THR A 146 10.64 1.11 -1.21
C THR A 146 9.27 0.55 -1.60
N PHE A 147 8.52 1.24 -2.47
CA PHE A 147 7.26 0.74 -3.01
C PHE A 147 7.44 -0.49 -3.92
N LEU A 148 8.50 -0.53 -4.73
CA LEU A 148 8.83 -1.71 -5.54
C LEU A 148 9.19 -2.92 -4.68
N TYR A 149 9.88 -2.72 -3.56
CA TYR A 149 10.20 -3.80 -2.63
C TYR A 149 8.93 -4.43 -2.05
N ALA A 150 8.03 -3.60 -1.52
CA ALA A 150 6.76 -4.06 -0.99
C ALA A 150 5.93 -4.75 -2.10
N GLN A 151 5.69 -4.09 -3.23
CA GLN A 151 4.91 -4.68 -4.34
C GLN A 151 5.38 -6.08 -4.75
N ASN A 152 6.69 -6.29 -4.82
CA ASN A 152 7.24 -7.59 -5.19
C ASN A 152 7.05 -8.64 -4.09
N ALA A 153 7.04 -8.24 -2.83
CA ALA A 153 6.79 -9.13 -1.70
C ALA A 153 5.31 -9.51 -1.63
N GLU A 154 4.36 -8.57 -1.85
CA GLU A 154 2.92 -8.87 -1.85
C GLU A 154 2.56 -9.96 -2.87
N LYS A 155 3.20 -9.94 -4.04
CA LYS A 155 3.05 -11.01 -5.02
C LYS A 155 3.51 -12.38 -4.52
N GLN A 156 4.49 -12.42 -3.62
CA GLN A 156 4.97 -13.65 -3.01
C GLN A 156 4.01 -14.08 -1.89
N HIS A 157 3.55 -13.14 -1.06
CA HIS A 157 2.61 -13.39 0.03
C HIS A 157 1.30 -13.99 -0.49
N GLU A 158 0.71 -13.40 -1.54
CA GLU A 158 -0.50 -13.92 -2.19
C GLU A 158 -0.33 -15.40 -2.54
N LYS A 159 0.73 -15.76 -3.28
CA LYS A 159 1.00 -17.15 -3.67
C LYS A 159 1.20 -18.09 -2.48
N LEU A 160 1.89 -17.62 -1.44
CA LEU A 160 2.13 -18.41 -0.23
C LEU A 160 0.82 -18.66 0.54
N PHE A 161 -0.06 -17.66 0.62
CA PHE A 161 -1.38 -17.82 1.24
C PHE A 161 -2.30 -18.71 0.43
N GLU A 162 -2.34 -18.56 -0.91
CA GLU A 162 -3.09 -19.46 -1.79
C GLU A 162 -2.65 -20.93 -1.62
N GLU A 163 -1.34 -21.16 -1.62
CA GLU A 163 -0.80 -22.52 -1.44
C GLU A 163 -1.13 -23.07 -0.05
N ALA A 164 -0.99 -22.25 0.99
CA ALA A 164 -1.30 -22.64 2.37
C ALA A 164 -2.78 -22.97 2.52
N LEU A 165 -3.68 -22.18 1.94
CA LEU A 165 -5.12 -22.42 1.96
C LEU A 165 -5.49 -23.71 1.21
N ARG A 166 -4.96 -23.91 0.01
CA ARG A 166 -5.18 -25.10 -0.80
C ARG A 166 -4.73 -26.38 -0.11
N LYS A 167 -3.69 -26.31 0.70
CA LYS A 167 -3.11 -27.47 1.43
C LYS A 167 -3.45 -27.47 2.92
N LEU A 168 -4.46 -26.71 3.35
CA LEU A 168 -4.78 -26.55 4.78
C LEU A 168 -4.94 -27.92 5.47
N GLY A 169 -4.24 -28.11 6.59
CA GLY A 169 -4.15 -29.38 7.33
C GLY A 169 -3.16 -30.39 6.75
N LYS A 170 -2.61 -30.14 5.54
CA LYS A 170 -1.59 -30.99 4.88
C LYS A 170 -0.41 -30.15 4.37
N ASN A 171 -0.21 -28.97 4.94
CA ASN A 171 0.87 -28.09 4.55
C ASN A 171 2.23 -28.76 4.79
N PRO A 172 3.13 -28.77 3.78
CA PRO A 172 4.46 -29.36 3.95
C PRO A 172 5.24 -28.60 5.02
N LYS A 173 6.04 -29.31 5.79
CA LYS A 173 6.95 -28.71 6.77
C LYS A 173 8.08 -28.03 6.03
N VAL A 174 8.11 -26.69 6.07
CA VAL A 174 9.14 -25.84 5.49
C VAL A 174 9.51 -24.73 6.47
N ASP A 175 10.67 -24.12 6.27
CA ASP A 175 11.02 -22.84 6.87
C ASP A 175 10.74 -21.72 5.87
N TYR A 176 10.72 -20.49 6.34
CA TYR A 176 10.63 -19.30 5.50
C TYR A 176 11.87 -18.43 5.69
N CYS A 177 12.31 -17.84 4.59
CA CYS A 177 13.40 -16.86 4.58
C CYS A 177 12.81 -15.50 4.19
N VAL A 178 13.04 -14.49 5.02
CA VAL A 178 12.58 -13.12 4.81
C VAL A 178 13.78 -12.21 4.64
N SER A 179 13.88 -11.50 3.51
CA SER A 179 14.94 -10.53 3.25
C SER A 179 14.86 -9.34 4.21
N ARG A 180 15.96 -9.02 4.90
CA ARG A 180 16.07 -7.84 5.78
C ARG A 180 16.01 -6.52 5.02
N VAL A 181 16.28 -6.55 3.72
CA VAL A 181 16.30 -5.35 2.87
C VAL A 181 14.95 -5.10 2.24
N SER A 182 14.36 -6.12 1.62
CA SER A 182 13.18 -5.94 0.76
C SER A 182 11.89 -6.55 1.34
N GLY A 183 11.95 -7.36 2.40
CA GLY A 183 10.82 -8.14 2.88
C GLY A 183 10.47 -9.35 2.00
N ALA A 184 11.18 -9.57 0.90
CA ALA A 184 10.94 -10.73 0.03
C ALA A 184 10.92 -12.03 0.84
N THR A 185 9.85 -12.83 0.66
CA THR A 185 9.57 -14.00 1.48
C THR A 185 9.55 -15.27 0.63
N TYR A 186 10.34 -16.27 1.02
CA TYR A 186 10.49 -17.54 0.30
C TYR A 186 10.33 -18.72 1.24
N SER A 187 9.64 -19.76 0.78
CA SER A 187 9.69 -21.06 1.44
C SER A 187 11.00 -21.78 1.11
N THR A 188 11.58 -22.48 2.07
CA THR A 188 12.79 -23.28 1.89
C THR A 188 12.67 -24.60 2.67
N GLY A 189 13.43 -25.63 2.27
CA GLY A 189 13.51 -26.84 3.05
C GLY A 189 14.05 -26.60 4.46
N ILE A 190 13.71 -27.48 5.41
CA ILE A 190 14.02 -27.31 6.86
C ILE A 190 15.52 -27.20 7.11
N HIS A 191 16.42 -27.47 6.30
CA HIS A 191 17.86 -27.35 6.48
C HIS A 191 18.55 -26.61 5.33
N ASP A 192 17.75 -26.15 4.34
CA ASP A 192 18.29 -25.48 3.18
C ASP A 192 18.76 -24.05 3.55
N ILE A 193 19.76 -23.58 2.82
CA ILE A 193 20.23 -22.20 2.96
C ILE A 193 19.20 -21.26 2.38
N CYS A 194 18.95 -20.11 3.03
CA CYS A 194 18.13 -19.06 2.46
C CYS A 194 18.72 -18.60 1.11
N PRO A 195 17.89 -18.22 0.13
CA PRO A 195 18.38 -17.80 -1.17
C PRO A 195 19.39 -16.65 -1.03
N ILE A 196 20.53 -16.77 -1.68
CA ILE A 196 21.44 -15.63 -1.82
C ILE A 196 20.87 -14.75 -2.92
N SER A 197 20.75 -13.45 -2.65
CA SER A 197 20.27 -12.50 -3.66
C SER A 197 21.11 -12.63 -4.93
N LYS A 198 20.47 -12.94 -6.04
CA LYS A 198 21.12 -12.96 -7.36
C LYS A 198 21.52 -11.55 -7.84
N CYS A 199 21.16 -10.52 -7.12
CA CYS A 199 21.38 -9.11 -7.47
C CYS A 199 22.60 -8.49 -6.80
N GLY A 200 23.49 -9.28 -6.16
CA GLY A 200 24.77 -8.80 -5.63
C GLY A 200 24.69 -7.88 -4.41
N TYR A 201 23.52 -7.78 -3.78
CA TYR A 201 23.37 -7.15 -2.46
C TYR A 201 23.47 -8.25 -1.40
N ASP A 202 24.21 -7.98 -0.31
CA ASP A 202 24.26 -8.83 0.88
C ASP A 202 22.89 -8.80 1.59
N ASP A 203 21.87 -9.41 0.97
CA ASP A 203 20.56 -9.61 1.56
C ASP A 203 20.71 -10.65 2.68
N GLU A 204 20.90 -10.17 3.91
CA GLU A 204 20.76 -11.03 5.07
C GLU A 204 19.28 -11.43 5.21
N TYR A 205 19.03 -12.73 5.21
CA TYR A 205 17.71 -13.28 5.44
C TYR A 205 17.50 -13.60 6.92
N ILE A 206 16.26 -13.38 7.37
CA ILE A 206 15.76 -13.88 8.64
C ILE A 206 15.06 -15.21 8.35
N ARG A 207 15.49 -16.27 9.03
CA ARG A 207 14.83 -17.57 8.94
C ARG A 207 13.75 -17.67 10.01
N ILE A 208 12.54 -17.96 9.58
CA ILE A 208 11.39 -18.28 10.43
C ILE A 208 11.23 -19.80 10.48
N LYS A 209 11.48 -20.38 11.67
CA LYS A 209 11.48 -21.83 11.95
C LYS A 209 10.19 -22.29 12.56
#